data_361dcf3f4d17c132750e1790e4426aec
#
_entry.id   361dcf3f4d17c132750e1790e4426aec
#
_cell.length_a   1.000
_cell.length_b   1.000
_cell.length_c   1.000
_cell.angle_alpha   90.00
_cell.angle_beta   90.00
_cell.angle_gamma   90.00
#
_symmetry.space_group_name_H-M   'P 1'
#
loop_
_entity.id
_entity.type
_entity.pdbx_description
1 polymer ?
#
loop_
_entity_poly.entity_id
_entity_poly.type
_entity_poly.pdbx_seq_one_letter_code
_entity_poly.pdbx_strand_id
1 'polypeptide(L)'
;HELGADKIILHGDASTRAANNIDDEKRSFHDLFIDTLQKEGIEVDDKVSNRNPSVAMTGEFINAIYEGILPELSITIDENCHTSIEDYLSVQKDANGAILKTKVKNKITMQTYEEHGHISDCKRYLVADVLHEQFYEFSNRRKRNAYARNGAIHFYNPATAYSYSRDVVYAMPNIGGKFAMVHGKLCGDKWHIVDAVLRETSSTDEIKQTLIGAGSPQTIIECAPAYFRFVRELRKELTGVRALEDAGDLDRRIAATVDFVKNHILFNEREISEGVGYPAFMAGLLDYSKGSENREASAVLSGFIQFVVKFGFSDETGVTGEPTDS
;
A
#
# COMPACT_ATOMS: atom_id res chain seq x y z
N HIS A 1 -2.17 43.70 -6.29
CA HIS A 1 -2.90 44.76 -5.57
C HIS A 1 -4.39 44.43 -5.29
N GLU A 2 -5.07 43.66 -6.14
CA GLU A 2 -6.48 43.28 -5.90
C GLU A 2 -6.65 42.39 -4.65
N LEU A 3 -5.63 41.62 -4.24
CA LEU A 3 -5.67 40.76 -3.07
C LEU A 3 -5.17 41.44 -1.78
N GLY A 4 -4.61 42.65 -1.85
CA GLY A 4 -4.10 43.38 -0.68
C GLY A 4 -3.05 42.63 0.14
N ALA A 5 -2.31 41.71 -0.49
CA ALA A 5 -1.30 40.89 0.19
C ALA A 5 0.05 41.60 0.22
N ASP A 6 0.60 41.82 1.41
CA ASP A 6 1.93 42.37 1.61
C ASP A 6 3.04 41.30 1.53
N LYS A 7 2.66 40.04 1.64
CA LYS A 7 3.55 38.88 1.62
C LYS A 7 2.96 37.71 0.83
N ILE A 8 3.80 37.05 0.05
CA ILE A 8 3.48 35.83 -0.72
C ILE A 8 4.45 34.72 -0.33
N ILE A 9 3.90 33.52 -0.07
CA ILE A 9 4.68 32.29 0.04
C ILE A 9 4.64 31.60 -1.31
N LEU A 10 5.80 31.44 -1.94
CA LEU A 10 5.92 30.90 -3.30
C LEU A 10 6.27 29.41 -3.25
N HIS A 11 5.37 28.59 -3.77
CA HIS A 11 5.57 27.16 -4.02
C HIS A 11 5.53 26.90 -5.53
N GLY A 12 6.27 25.91 -6.02
CA GLY A 12 6.25 25.65 -7.47
C GLY A 12 7.23 24.60 -7.95
N ASP A 13 7.36 24.57 -9.27
CA ASP A 13 8.21 23.63 -9.99
C ASP A 13 9.69 24.05 -9.90
N ALA A 14 10.56 23.14 -9.44
CA ALA A 14 12.00 23.36 -9.36
C ALA A 14 12.63 23.67 -10.75
N SER A 15 12.01 23.23 -11.86
CA SER A 15 12.51 23.51 -13.20
C SER A 15 12.48 24.99 -13.57
N THR A 16 11.65 25.81 -12.88
CA THR A 16 11.61 27.27 -13.08
C THR A 16 12.90 27.97 -12.66
N ARG A 17 13.73 27.32 -11.85
CA ARG A 17 15.06 27.81 -11.44
C ARG A 17 16.14 27.60 -12.50
N ALA A 18 15.84 26.89 -13.59
CA ALA A 18 16.79 26.70 -14.66
C ALA A 18 17.07 28.06 -15.38
N ALA A 19 18.36 28.36 -15.63
CA ALA A 19 18.72 29.51 -16.38
C ALA A 19 18.07 29.51 -17.78
N ASN A 20 17.53 30.63 -18.20
CA ASN A 20 16.95 30.79 -19.51
C ASN A 20 17.80 31.71 -20.41
N ASN A 21 17.57 31.65 -21.74
CA ASN A 21 18.30 32.45 -22.72
C ASN A 21 17.51 33.69 -23.18
N ILE A 22 16.42 34.03 -22.50
CA ILE A 22 15.52 35.14 -22.84
C ILE A 22 16.04 36.43 -22.19
N ASP A 23 16.74 36.30 -21.07
CA ASP A 23 17.32 37.42 -20.32
C ASP A 23 18.83 37.50 -20.55
N ASP A 24 19.34 38.71 -20.86
CA ASP A 24 20.76 38.98 -21.13
C ASP A 24 21.64 38.59 -19.92
N GLU A 25 21.10 38.67 -18.69
CA GLU A 25 21.77 38.28 -17.46
C GLU A 25 21.66 36.77 -17.15
N LYS A 26 20.99 35.99 -18.03
CA LYS A 26 20.74 34.54 -17.88
C LYS A 26 20.03 34.15 -16.57
N ARG A 27 19.26 35.08 -16.02
CA ARG A 27 18.43 34.80 -14.83
C ARG A 27 17.38 33.75 -15.16
N SER A 28 16.99 32.97 -14.15
CA SER A 28 15.89 32.02 -14.31
C SER A 28 14.54 32.75 -14.40
N PHE A 29 13.52 32.08 -14.93
CA PHE A 29 12.14 32.58 -14.85
C PHE A 29 11.71 32.82 -13.40
N HIS A 30 12.16 31.99 -12.49
CA HIS A 30 11.92 32.09 -11.05
C HIS A 30 12.46 33.41 -10.47
N ASP A 31 13.74 33.76 -10.79
CA ASP A 31 14.37 35.00 -10.32
C ASP A 31 13.61 36.21 -10.84
N LEU A 32 13.28 36.22 -12.14
CA LEU A 32 12.53 37.32 -12.76
C LEU A 32 11.14 37.51 -12.13
N PHE A 33 10.47 36.42 -11.78
CA PHE A 33 9.18 36.47 -11.12
C PHE A 33 9.28 37.08 -9.74
N ILE A 34 10.24 36.62 -8.91
CA ILE A 34 10.48 37.17 -7.57
C ILE A 34 10.85 38.66 -7.64
N ASP A 35 11.78 39.02 -8.51
CA ASP A 35 12.18 40.42 -8.70
C ASP A 35 10.99 41.32 -9.07
N THR A 36 10.07 40.82 -9.88
CA THR A 36 8.87 41.56 -10.26
C THR A 36 7.95 41.80 -9.06
N LEU A 37 7.70 40.79 -8.27
CA LEU A 37 6.88 40.92 -7.04
C LEU A 37 7.51 41.88 -6.03
N GLN A 38 8.83 41.77 -5.81
CA GLN A 38 9.56 42.65 -4.91
C GLN A 38 9.58 44.11 -5.36
N LYS A 39 9.63 44.37 -6.65
CA LYS A 39 9.50 45.73 -7.21
C LYS A 39 8.12 46.34 -6.95
N GLU A 40 7.08 45.54 -6.86
CA GLU A 40 5.72 45.94 -6.47
C GLU A 40 5.54 46.05 -4.92
N GLY A 41 6.62 45.88 -4.16
CA GLY A 41 6.61 46.01 -2.70
C GLY A 41 6.09 44.78 -1.96
N ILE A 42 6.02 43.64 -2.64
CA ILE A 42 5.53 42.38 -2.06
C ILE A 42 6.72 41.59 -1.50
N GLU A 43 6.65 41.21 -0.21
CA GLU A 43 7.60 40.30 0.38
C GLU A 43 7.38 38.86 -0.17
N VAL A 44 8.43 38.22 -0.63
CA VAL A 44 8.37 36.85 -1.15
C VAL A 44 9.12 35.89 -0.23
N ASP A 45 8.42 34.94 0.35
CA ASP A 45 8.99 33.79 1.06
C ASP A 45 9.08 32.59 0.07
N ASP A 46 10.26 32.39 -0.48
CA ASP A 46 10.50 31.40 -1.52
C ASP A 46 10.66 30.00 -0.91
N LYS A 47 9.66 29.12 -1.10
CA LYS A 47 9.64 27.72 -0.70
C LYS A 47 9.82 26.74 -1.87
N VAL A 48 10.09 27.24 -3.09
CA VAL A 48 10.35 26.36 -4.23
C VAL A 48 11.61 25.55 -3.96
N SER A 49 11.48 24.24 -3.92
CA SER A 49 12.59 23.33 -3.66
C SER A 49 13.56 23.25 -4.84
N ASN A 50 14.80 22.80 -4.60
CA ASN A 50 15.78 22.61 -5.67
C ASN A 50 15.51 21.34 -6.52
N ARG A 51 14.57 20.52 -6.14
CA ARG A 51 14.22 19.28 -6.84
C ARG A 51 12.73 18.96 -6.67
N ASN A 52 12.08 18.63 -7.77
CA ASN A 52 10.68 18.23 -7.75
C ASN A 52 10.47 16.91 -6.99
N PRO A 53 9.39 16.81 -6.20
CA PRO A 53 8.98 15.56 -5.62
C PRO A 53 8.53 14.57 -6.70
N SER A 54 8.57 13.27 -6.41
CA SER A 54 8.10 12.23 -7.33
C SER A 54 6.62 12.41 -7.66
N VAL A 55 6.29 12.49 -8.95
CA VAL A 55 4.90 12.66 -9.45
C VAL A 55 4.00 11.54 -8.93
N ALA A 56 4.43 10.29 -9.10
CA ALA A 56 3.66 9.14 -8.67
C ALA A 56 3.45 9.12 -7.14
N MET A 57 4.52 9.41 -6.36
CA MET A 57 4.44 9.37 -4.90
C MET A 57 3.57 10.48 -4.32
N THR A 58 3.64 11.70 -4.87
CA THR A 58 2.75 12.80 -4.45
C THR A 58 1.31 12.56 -4.85
N GLY A 59 1.06 11.96 -6.02
CA GLY A 59 -0.27 11.54 -6.44
C GLY A 59 -0.86 10.50 -5.48
N GLU A 60 -0.10 9.47 -5.10
CA GLU A 60 -0.52 8.47 -4.13
C GLU A 60 -0.80 9.07 -2.74
N PHE A 61 0.02 10.04 -2.30
CA PHE A 61 -0.19 10.72 -1.03
C PHE A 61 -1.49 11.53 -1.02
N ILE A 62 -1.75 12.31 -2.07
CA ILE A 62 -2.99 13.10 -2.22
C ILE A 62 -4.21 12.18 -2.27
N ASN A 63 -4.14 11.08 -3.02
CA ASN A 63 -5.22 10.10 -3.08
C ASN A 63 -5.47 9.46 -1.71
N ALA A 64 -4.43 9.11 -0.96
CA ALA A 64 -4.58 8.58 0.39
C ALA A 64 -5.28 9.55 1.36
N ILE A 65 -5.09 10.87 1.17
CA ILE A 65 -5.83 11.88 1.94
C ILE A 65 -7.31 11.90 1.52
N TYR A 66 -7.61 11.91 0.22
CA TYR A 66 -9.00 11.91 -0.27
C TYR A 66 -9.76 10.62 0.08
N GLU A 67 -9.09 9.48 0.11
CA GLU A 67 -9.64 8.19 0.50
C GLU A 67 -9.80 8.02 2.02
N GLY A 68 -9.37 9.01 2.83
CA GLY A 68 -9.44 8.96 4.29
C GLY A 68 -8.46 7.97 4.95
N ILE A 69 -7.47 7.49 4.20
CA ILE A 69 -6.39 6.61 4.73
C ILE A 69 -5.51 7.38 5.73
N LEU A 70 -5.45 8.71 5.59
CA LEU A 70 -4.76 9.64 6.48
C LEU A 70 -5.80 10.55 7.14
N PRO A 71 -6.54 10.05 8.15
CA PRO A 71 -7.72 10.74 8.70
C PRO A 71 -7.41 12.07 9.40
N GLU A 72 -6.15 12.28 9.78
CA GLU A 72 -5.65 13.54 10.36
C GLU A 72 -5.45 14.64 9.32
N LEU A 73 -5.50 14.31 8.04
CA LEU A 73 -5.31 15.25 6.92
C LEU A 73 -6.59 15.40 6.11
N SER A 74 -6.83 16.61 5.62
CA SER A 74 -7.93 16.86 4.68
C SER A 74 -7.52 17.88 3.63
N ILE A 75 -7.98 17.68 2.40
CA ILE A 75 -7.83 18.62 1.29
C ILE A 75 -9.24 18.92 0.78
N THR A 76 -9.60 20.18 0.78
CA THR A 76 -10.88 20.66 0.24
C THR A 76 -10.64 21.60 -0.92
N ILE A 77 -11.54 21.58 -1.88
CA ILE A 77 -11.55 22.49 -3.03
C ILE A 77 -12.88 23.24 -2.99
N ASP A 78 -12.82 24.58 -2.96
CA ASP A 78 -14.03 25.41 -3.01
C ASP A 78 -14.79 25.13 -4.32
N GLU A 79 -16.11 25.06 -4.22
CA GLU A 79 -16.99 24.77 -5.37
C GLU A 79 -16.88 25.81 -6.50
N ASN A 80 -16.45 27.04 -6.20
CA ASN A 80 -16.21 28.09 -7.18
C ASN A 80 -14.87 27.95 -7.92
N CYS A 81 -14.00 27.03 -7.49
CA CYS A 81 -12.73 26.73 -8.16
C CYS A 81 -12.95 25.82 -9.39
N HIS A 82 -13.84 26.21 -10.33
CA HIS A 82 -14.26 25.38 -11.45
C HIS A 82 -13.11 24.82 -12.28
N THR A 83 -12.12 25.65 -12.62
CA THR A 83 -10.94 25.21 -13.40
C THR A 83 -10.14 24.13 -12.66
N SER A 84 -10.03 24.24 -11.34
CA SER A 84 -9.38 23.23 -10.50
C SER A 84 -10.13 21.92 -10.50
N ILE A 85 -11.44 21.98 -10.38
CA ILE A 85 -12.32 20.82 -10.36
C ILE A 85 -12.29 20.12 -11.73
N GLU A 86 -12.38 20.89 -12.82
CA GLU A 86 -12.30 20.37 -14.18
C GLU A 86 -10.97 19.68 -14.46
N ASP A 87 -9.86 20.30 -14.08
CA ASP A 87 -8.51 19.72 -14.21
C ASP A 87 -8.41 18.36 -13.48
N TYR A 88 -8.92 18.29 -12.24
CA TYR A 88 -8.93 17.05 -11.45
C TYR A 88 -9.79 15.94 -12.06
N LEU A 89 -10.94 16.27 -12.60
CA LEU A 89 -11.85 15.30 -13.25
C LEU A 89 -11.30 14.81 -14.59
N SER A 90 -10.44 15.59 -15.23
CA SER A 90 -9.91 15.30 -16.57
C SER A 90 -8.56 14.57 -16.52
N VAL A 91 -7.82 14.66 -15.41
CA VAL A 91 -6.50 14.06 -15.26
C VAL A 91 -6.56 12.55 -15.19
N GLN A 92 -5.77 11.89 -16.02
CA GLN A 92 -5.61 10.44 -16.04
C GLN A 92 -4.17 10.05 -15.69
N LYS A 93 -4.00 8.81 -15.25
CA LYS A 93 -2.70 8.22 -14.92
C LYS A 93 -2.14 7.49 -16.15
N ASP A 94 -0.87 7.72 -16.45
CA ASP A 94 -0.16 6.94 -17.46
C ASP A 94 0.31 5.58 -16.90
N ALA A 95 0.93 4.74 -17.76
CA ALA A 95 1.44 3.43 -17.38
C ALA A 95 2.53 3.48 -16.29
N ASN A 96 3.21 4.61 -16.12
CA ASN A 96 4.27 4.81 -15.13
C ASN A 96 3.76 5.47 -13.84
N GLY A 97 2.46 5.77 -13.76
CA GLY A 97 1.85 6.43 -12.62
C GLY A 97 2.00 7.95 -12.61
N ALA A 98 2.48 8.55 -13.69
CA ALA A 98 2.51 9.98 -13.89
C ALA A 98 1.19 10.50 -14.48
N ILE A 99 0.99 11.81 -14.46
CA ILE A 99 -0.17 12.45 -15.11
C ILE A 99 -0.04 12.27 -16.62
N LEU A 100 -1.06 11.67 -17.23
CA LEU A 100 -1.17 11.57 -18.69
C LEU A 100 -1.53 12.95 -19.24
N LYS A 101 -0.58 13.58 -19.96
CA LYS A 101 -0.77 14.90 -20.52
C LYS A 101 -1.18 14.81 -21.99
N THR A 102 -2.44 15.16 -22.26
CA THR A 102 -2.96 15.22 -23.62
C THR A 102 -2.50 16.51 -24.30
N LYS A 103 -1.82 16.39 -25.43
CA LYS A 103 -1.36 17.54 -26.23
C LYS A 103 -2.42 17.93 -27.25
N VAL A 104 -2.84 19.18 -27.21
CA VAL A 104 -3.80 19.77 -28.14
C VAL A 104 -3.13 20.88 -28.95
N LYS A 105 -3.44 20.95 -30.23
CA LYS A 105 -2.93 22.00 -31.12
C LYS A 105 -3.91 23.15 -31.20
N ASN A 106 -3.48 24.36 -30.83
CA ASN A 106 -4.27 25.57 -31.03
C ASN A 106 -4.43 25.83 -32.52
N LYS A 107 -5.67 25.91 -33.00
CA LYS A 107 -6.00 26.08 -34.43
C LYS A 107 -5.62 27.47 -34.98
N ILE A 108 -5.46 28.46 -34.12
CA ILE A 108 -5.14 29.85 -34.51
C ILE A 108 -3.64 30.06 -34.47
N THR A 109 -3.00 29.75 -33.35
CA THR A 109 -1.56 30.00 -33.17
C THR A 109 -0.68 28.87 -33.68
N MET A 110 -1.28 27.71 -34.04
CA MET A 110 -0.61 26.46 -34.43
C MET A 110 0.34 25.91 -33.38
N GLN A 111 0.38 26.46 -32.18
CA GLN A 111 1.17 25.96 -31.06
C GLN A 111 0.50 24.75 -30.40
N THR A 112 1.32 23.82 -29.95
CA THR A 112 0.86 22.66 -29.18
C THR A 112 1.00 22.97 -27.71
N TYR A 113 -0.05 22.72 -26.94
CA TYR A 113 -0.09 22.89 -25.47
C TYR A 113 -0.71 21.67 -24.80
N GLU A 114 -0.46 21.52 -23.52
CA GLU A 114 -1.08 20.50 -22.68
C GLU A 114 -2.42 21.04 -22.16
N GLU A 115 -3.52 20.29 -22.35
CA GLU A 115 -4.88 20.77 -22.06
C GLU A 115 -5.19 20.72 -20.57
N HIS A 116 -4.74 19.67 -19.89
CA HIS A 116 -5.00 19.41 -18.48
C HIS A 116 -3.71 19.03 -17.72
N GLY A 117 -3.78 19.09 -16.40
CA GLY A 117 -2.72 18.64 -15.49
C GLY A 117 -1.86 19.77 -14.92
N HIS A 118 -1.98 21.00 -15.37
CA HIS A 118 -1.17 22.11 -14.86
C HIS A 118 -1.57 22.52 -13.44
N ILE A 119 -2.87 22.59 -13.15
CA ILE A 119 -3.37 22.94 -11.81
C ILE A 119 -3.12 21.77 -10.83
N SER A 120 -3.29 20.54 -11.31
CA SER A 120 -2.96 19.35 -10.54
C SER A 120 -1.46 19.29 -10.19
N ASP A 121 -0.56 19.70 -11.09
CA ASP A 121 0.86 19.84 -10.81
C ASP A 121 1.12 20.93 -9.75
N CYS A 122 0.52 22.11 -9.88
CA CYS A 122 0.66 23.18 -8.87
C CYS A 122 0.22 22.73 -7.48
N LYS A 123 -0.94 22.06 -7.38
CA LYS A 123 -1.42 21.50 -6.10
C LYS A 123 -0.47 20.45 -5.54
N ARG A 124 0.10 19.62 -6.40
CA ARG A 124 1.05 18.58 -6.00
C ARG A 124 2.29 19.18 -5.33
N TYR A 125 2.83 20.26 -5.87
CA TYR A 125 3.96 20.97 -5.26
C TYR A 125 3.56 21.60 -3.94
N LEU A 126 2.43 22.30 -3.90
CA LEU A 126 1.90 22.93 -2.69
C LEU A 126 1.68 21.90 -1.57
N VAL A 127 0.97 20.81 -1.84
CA VAL A 127 0.64 19.79 -0.85
C VAL A 127 1.90 19.08 -0.34
N ALA A 128 2.84 18.73 -1.23
CA ALA A 128 4.09 18.07 -0.83
C ALA A 128 4.99 18.96 0.03
N ASP A 129 4.88 20.27 -0.11
CA ASP A 129 5.69 21.22 0.66
C ASP A 129 5.00 21.63 1.96
N VAL A 130 3.72 21.98 1.92
CA VAL A 130 2.95 22.35 3.13
C VAL A 130 2.83 21.17 4.10
N LEU A 131 2.67 19.94 3.59
CA LEU A 131 2.60 18.70 4.38
C LEU A 131 3.91 17.90 4.27
N HIS A 132 5.06 18.60 4.27
CA HIS A 132 6.37 18.00 4.00
C HIS A 132 6.69 16.84 4.95
N GLU A 133 6.45 16.99 6.24
CA GLU A 133 6.73 15.94 7.23
C GLU A 133 5.86 14.70 6.99
N GLN A 134 4.57 14.88 6.82
CA GLN A 134 3.61 13.80 6.57
C GLN A 134 3.88 13.12 5.22
N PHE A 135 4.20 13.91 4.18
CA PHE A 135 4.60 13.38 2.89
C PHE A 135 5.92 12.59 2.96
N TYR A 136 6.89 13.07 3.73
CA TYR A 136 8.16 12.36 3.94
C TYR A 136 7.95 11.02 4.64
N GLU A 137 7.15 10.98 5.71
CA GLU A 137 6.79 9.76 6.41
C GLU A 137 6.03 8.79 5.51
N PHE A 138 5.00 9.26 4.80
CA PHE A 138 4.24 8.47 3.84
C PHE A 138 5.15 7.87 2.76
N SER A 139 6.02 8.68 2.17
CA SER A 139 6.97 8.25 1.15
C SER A 139 7.94 7.20 1.66
N ASN A 140 8.42 7.33 2.90
CA ASN A 140 9.30 6.36 3.50
C ASN A 140 8.58 5.05 3.83
N ARG A 141 7.36 5.09 4.35
CA ARG A 141 6.53 3.90 4.53
C ARG A 141 6.31 3.18 3.20
N ARG A 142 5.90 3.89 2.15
CA ARG A 142 5.68 3.34 0.80
C ARG A 142 6.94 2.77 0.18
N LYS A 143 8.08 3.45 0.29
CA LYS A 143 9.37 2.94 -0.22
C LYS A 143 9.83 1.67 0.48
N ARG A 144 9.49 1.49 1.75
CA ARG A 144 9.88 0.35 2.57
C ARG A 144 8.90 -0.81 2.47
N ASN A 145 7.63 -0.55 2.24
CA ASN A 145 6.60 -1.58 2.21
C ASN A 145 6.62 -2.37 0.90
N ALA A 146 6.93 -3.65 0.98
CA ALA A 146 7.02 -4.54 -0.17
C ALA A 146 5.67 -4.74 -0.88
N TYR A 147 4.56 -4.83 -0.13
CA TYR A 147 3.23 -5.08 -0.67
C TYR A 147 2.53 -3.83 -1.20
N ALA A 148 2.80 -2.65 -0.60
CA ALA A 148 2.21 -1.38 -1.05
C ALA A 148 2.85 -0.82 -2.32
N ARG A 149 4.13 -1.16 -2.59
CA ARG A 149 4.90 -0.62 -3.73
C ARG A 149 4.26 -0.83 -5.10
N ASN A 150 3.48 -1.89 -5.28
CA ASN A 150 3.01 -2.32 -6.58
C ASN A 150 1.48 -2.38 -6.69
N GLY A 151 0.75 -1.76 -5.76
CA GLY A 151 -0.70 -1.96 -5.69
C GLY A 151 -1.04 -3.45 -5.53
N ALA A 152 -0.29 -4.16 -4.66
CA ALA A 152 -0.44 -5.61 -4.51
C ALA A 152 -1.64 -6.00 -3.64
N ILE A 153 -2.25 -5.04 -2.94
CA ILE A 153 -3.40 -5.31 -2.08
C ILE A 153 -4.67 -5.07 -2.88
N HIS A 154 -5.44 -6.14 -3.07
CA HIS A 154 -6.75 -6.12 -3.71
C HIS A 154 -7.80 -6.68 -2.77
N PHE A 155 -9.04 -6.20 -2.92
CA PHE A 155 -10.14 -6.56 -2.05
C PHE A 155 -11.24 -7.29 -2.80
N TYR A 156 -12.03 -8.10 -2.09
CA TYR A 156 -13.25 -8.71 -2.59
C TYR A 156 -14.44 -8.31 -1.70
N ASN A 157 -15.64 -8.26 -2.29
CA ASN A 157 -16.86 -8.00 -1.55
C ASN A 157 -17.40 -9.30 -0.94
N PRO A 158 -17.36 -9.46 0.40
CA PRO A 158 -17.81 -10.69 1.06
C PRO A 158 -19.34 -10.92 0.98
N ALA A 159 -20.13 -9.94 0.56
CA ALA A 159 -21.57 -10.13 0.31
C ALA A 159 -21.86 -10.91 -0.98
N THR A 160 -20.88 -11.08 -1.86
CA THR A 160 -20.99 -11.90 -3.07
C THR A 160 -20.89 -13.39 -2.68
N ALA A 161 -21.78 -14.22 -3.24
CA ALA A 161 -21.68 -15.66 -3.04
C ALA A 161 -20.52 -16.25 -3.86
N TYR A 162 -19.56 -16.86 -3.20
CA TYR A 162 -18.42 -17.53 -3.81
C TYR A 162 -18.47 -19.04 -3.59
N SER A 163 -18.04 -19.81 -4.58
CA SER A 163 -17.81 -21.25 -4.45
C SER A 163 -16.33 -21.49 -4.20
N TYR A 164 -16.02 -22.09 -3.06
CA TYR A 164 -14.64 -22.35 -2.66
C TYR A 164 -14.27 -23.82 -2.88
N SER A 165 -13.14 -24.06 -3.52
CA SER A 165 -12.60 -25.40 -3.78
C SER A 165 -11.64 -25.88 -2.69
N ARG A 166 -11.02 -24.96 -1.95
CA ARG A 166 -10.08 -25.24 -0.84
C ARG A 166 -10.27 -24.27 0.30
N ASP A 167 -9.85 -24.70 1.48
CA ASP A 167 -9.97 -23.97 2.72
C ASP A 167 -8.76 -24.31 3.61
N VAL A 168 -7.92 -23.31 3.91
CA VAL A 168 -6.65 -23.47 4.63
C VAL A 168 -6.46 -22.39 5.66
N VAL A 169 -6.16 -22.78 6.88
CA VAL A 169 -5.65 -21.90 7.93
C VAL A 169 -4.14 -22.08 8.05
N TYR A 170 -3.41 -20.99 8.07
CA TYR A 170 -1.98 -20.95 8.35
C TYR A 170 -1.72 -20.06 9.56
N ALA A 171 -1.01 -20.58 10.55
CA ALA A 171 -0.82 -19.89 11.81
C ALA A 171 0.62 -20.01 12.33
N MET A 172 1.05 -18.95 13.01
CA MET A 172 2.31 -18.85 13.74
C MET A 172 1.97 -18.51 15.21
N PRO A 173 2.01 -19.50 16.13
CA PRO A 173 1.57 -19.31 17.51
C PRO A 173 2.37 -18.29 18.31
N ASN A 174 3.64 -18.09 17.94
CA ASN A 174 4.51 -17.14 18.59
C ASN A 174 5.55 -16.61 17.59
N ILE A 175 5.23 -15.50 16.96
CA ILE A 175 6.18 -14.76 16.15
C ILE A 175 6.37 -13.38 16.78
N GLY A 176 7.60 -13.09 17.26
CA GLY A 176 7.90 -11.81 17.92
C GLY A 176 7.03 -11.54 19.17
N GLY A 177 6.58 -12.59 19.91
CA GLY A 177 5.68 -12.44 21.05
C GLY A 177 4.19 -12.36 20.69
N LYS A 178 3.82 -12.43 19.41
CA LYS A 178 2.45 -12.32 18.91
C LYS A 178 1.95 -13.64 18.32
N PHE A 179 0.64 -13.84 18.35
CA PHE A 179 -0.05 -14.83 17.55
C PHE A 179 -0.47 -14.23 16.23
N ALA A 180 -0.13 -14.89 15.13
CA ALA A 180 -0.53 -14.48 13.78
C ALA A 180 -1.21 -15.65 13.05
N MET A 181 -2.30 -15.38 12.34
CA MET A 181 -3.07 -16.35 11.57
C MET A 181 -3.58 -15.72 10.27
N VAL A 182 -3.65 -16.54 9.24
CA VAL A 182 -4.35 -16.24 7.97
C VAL A 182 -5.25 -17.41 7.63
N HIS A 183 -6.52 -17.13 7.33
CA HIS A 183 -7.50 -18.10 6.85
C HIS A 183 -7.84 -17.75 5.39
N GLY A 184 -7.40 -18.59 4.47
CA GLY A 184 -7.61 -18.41 3.04
C GLY A 184 -8.51 -19.49 2.44
N LYS A 185 -9.40 -19.07 1.52
CA LYS A 185 -10.26 -19.94 0.72
C LYS A 185 -10.03 -19.72 -0.76
N LEU A 186 -9.85 -20.78 -1.53
CA LEU A 186 -9.57 -20.72 -2.96
C LEU A 186 -10.88 -20.65 -3.77
N CYS A 187 -11.02 -19.58 -4.56
CA CYS A 187 -12.10 -19.38 -5.54
C CYS A 187 -11.50 -19.16 -6.93
N GLY A 188 -11.64 -20.13 -7.82
CA GLY A 188 -10.94 -20.13 -9.11
C GLY A 188 -9.42 -20.15 -8.91
N ASP A 189 -8.73 -19.12 -9.41
CA ASP A 189 -7.28 -18.90 -9.25
C ASP A 189 -6.91 -17.89 -8.15
N LYS A 190 -7.88 -17.41 -7.36
CA LYS A 190 -7.70 -16.41 -6.32
C LYS A 190 -7.93 -17.00 -4.92
N TRP A 191 -7.04 -16.67 -4.01
CA TRP A 191 -7.21 -16.92 -2.59
C TRP A 191 -7.86 -15.72 -1.91
N HIS A 192 -9.05 -15.92 -1.39
CA HIS A 192 -9.76 -14.96 -0.56
C HIS A 192 -9.30 -15.11 0.88
N ILE A 193 -8.69 -14.09 1.46
CA ILE A 193 -8.37 -14.06 2.88
C ILE A 193 -9.65 -13.69 3.63
N VAL A 194 -10.33 -14.71 4.10
CA VAL A 194 -11.65 -14.58 4.74
C VAL A 194 -11.54 -14.16 6.20
N ASP A 195 -10.43 -14.49 6.86
CA ASP A 195 -10.10 -14.06 8.21
C ASP A 195 -8.58 -13.94 8.38
N ALA A 196 -8.13 -13.04 9.23
CA ALA A 196 -6.74 -12.91 9.64
C ALA A 196 -6.65 -12.32 11.05
N VAL A 197 -5.68 -12.77 11.83
CA VAL A 197 -5.48 -12.33 13.20
C VAL A 197 -4.02 -11.95 13.41
N LEU A 198 -3.80 -10.80 14.03
CA LEU A 198 -2.53 -10.41 14.63
C LEU A 198 -2.81 -9.83 16.01
N ARG A 199 -2.34 -10.49 17.06
CA ARG A 199 -2.54 -10.03 18.44
C ARG A 199 -1.45 -10.51 19.37
N GLU A 200 -1.20 -9.75 20.41
CA GLU A 200 -0.39 -10.19 21.53
C GLU A 200 -1.21 -11.21 22.35
N THR A 201 -0.67 -12.40 22.53
CA THR A 201 -1.19 -13.40 23.47
C THR A 201 -0.12 -14.42 23.82
N SER A 202 -0.08 -14.80 25.08
CA SER A 202 0.72 -15.92 25.60
C SER A 202 -0.16 -17.15 25.92
N SER A 203 -1.48 -17.02 25.78
CA SER A 203 -2.43 -18.06 26.13
C SER A 203 -2.56 -19.08 24.98
N THR A 204 -2.06 -20.29 25.19
CA THR A 204 -2.24 -21.41 24.25
C THR A 204 -3.70 -21.80 24.09
N ASP A 205 -4.53 -21.59 25.12
CA ASP A 205 -5.96 -21.88 25.05
C ASP A 205 -6.71 -20.90 24.17
N GLU A 206 -6.38 -19.61 24.22
CA GLU A 206 -6.94 -18.61 23.31
C GLU A 206 -6.55 -18.87 21.85
N ILE A 207 -5.29 -19.22 21.60
CA ILE A 207 -4.80 -19.60 20.27
C ILE A 207 -5.59 -20.80 19.76
N LYS A 208 -5.74 -21.83 20.61
CA LYS A 208 -6.49 -23.05 20.30
C LYS A 208 -7.95 -22.75 19.95
N GLN A 209 -8.65 -21.96 20.77
CA GLN A 209 -10.04 -21.58 20.50
C GLN A 209 -10.19 -20.79 19.20
N THR A 210 -9.25 -19.92 18.87
CA THR A 210 -9.24 -19.17 17.60
C THR A 210 -9.10 -20.13 16.41
N LEU A 211 -8.18 -21.10 16.48
CA LEU A 211 -7.97 -22.08 15.41
C LEU A 211 -9.16 -23.03 15.24
N ILE A 212 -9.79 -23.44 16.33
CA ILE A 212 -11.03 -24.25 16.32
C ILE A 212 -12.17 -23.43 15.71
N GLY A 213 -12.33 -22.17 16.11
CA GLY A 213 -13.36 -21.27 15.58
C GLY A 213 -13.25 -20.98 14.09
N ALA A 214 -12.04 -21.02 13.52
CA ALA A 214 -11.85 -20.89 12.10
C ALA A 214 -12.43 -22.06 11.28
N GLY A 215 -12.54 -23.25 11.87
CA GLY A 215 -13.29 -24.39 11.31
C GLY A 215 -12.76 -24.96 9.99
N SER A 216 -11.48 -24.69 9.66
CA SER A 216 -10.89 -25.16 8.40
C SER A 216 -10.54 -26.66 8.43
N PRO A 217 -10.76 -27.39 7.34
CA PRO A 217 -10.35 -28.79 7.23
C PRO A 217 -8.82 -28.97 7.16
N GLN A 218 -8.07 -27.91 6.92
CA GLN A 218 -6.63 -27.94 6.84
C GLN A 218 -6.00 -26.79 7.63
N THR A 219 -5.32 -27.11 8.71
CA THR A 219 -4.66 -26.13 9.60
C THR A 219 -3.16 -26.39 9.64
N ILE A 220 -2.37 -25.44 9.23
CA ILE A 220 -0.92 -25.47 9.17
C ILE A 220 -0.36 -24.60 10.29
N ILE A 221 0.49 -25.17 11.12
CA ILE A 221 1.14 -24.46 12.24
C ILE A 221 2.63 -24.39 11.98
N GLU A 222 3.13 -23.21 11.63
CA GLU A 222 4.58 -22.95 11.57
C GLU A 222 5.05 -22.57 12.97
N CYS A 223 5.92 -23.37 13.56
CA CYS A 223 6.35 -23.15 14.93
C CYS A 223 7.70 -23.79 15.26
N ALA A 224 8.35 -23.21 16.25
CA ALA A 224 9.54 -23.81 16.86
C ALA A 224 9.19 -25.16 17.58
N PRO A 225 10.17 -26.06 17.76
CA PRO A 225 9.94 -27.35 18.40
C PRO A 225 9.26 -27.29 19.79
N ALA A 226 9.47 -26.21 20.54
CA ALA A 226 8.81 -25.96 21.82
C ALA A 226 7.27 -26.00 21.75
N TYR A 227 6.69 -25.71 20.59
CA TYR A 227 5.25 -25.71 20.35
C TYR A 227 4.69 -27.05 19.85
N PHE A 228 5.52 -28.09 19.64
CA PHE A 228 5.03 -29.40 19.16
C PHE A 228 4.06 -30.07 20.14
N ARG A 229 4.20 -29.81 21.44
CA ARG A 229 3.20 -30.28 22.43
C ARG A 229 1.85 -29.62 22.19
N PHE A 230 1.80 -28.33 21.94
CA PHE A 230 0.59 -27.60 21.59
C PHE A 230 -0.06 -28.17 20.32
N VAL A 231 0.70 -28.40 19.27
CA VAL A 231 0.19 -29.00 18.01
C VAL A 231 -0.39 -30.40 18.26
N ARG A 232 0.23 -31.21 19.14
CA ARG A 232 -0.27 -32.54 19.51
C ARG A 232 -1.62 -32.45 20.23
N GLU A 233 -1.78 -31.50 21.13
CA GLU A 233 -3.08 -31.28 21.81
C GLU A 233 -4.15 -30.78 20.82
N LEU A 234 -3.78 -29.86 19.92
CA LEU A 234 -4.70 -29.36 18.90
C LEU A 234 -5.20 -30.46 17.96
N ARG A 235 -4.37 -31.46 17.62
CA ARG A 235 -4.74 -32.63 16.79
C ARG A 235 -5.80 -33.53 17.43
N LYS A 236 -6.03 -33.44 18.74
CA LYS A 236 -7.12 -34.20 19.41
C LYS A 236 -8.50 -33.60 19.13
N GLU A 237 -8.55 -32.32 18.75
CA GLU A 237 -9.79 -31.57 18.56
C GLU A 237 -10.01 -31.12 17.10
N LEU A 238 -8.95 -30.96 16.33
CA LEU A 238 -9.00 -30.61 14.91
C LEU A 238 -8.36 -31.69 14.05
N THR A 239 -9.05 -32.06 12.99
CA THR A 239 -8.48 -32.87 11.90
C THR A 239 -7.63 -32.01 10.95
N GLY A 240 -6.71 -32.62 10.19
CA GLY A 240 -5.94 -31.92 9.16
C GLY A 240 -4.86 -30.97 9.69
N VAL A 241 -4.51 -31.05 10.97
CA VAL A 241 -3.46 -30.21 11.58
C VAL A 241 -2.06 -30.73 11.23
N ARG A 242 -1.23 -29.88 10.62
CA ARG A 242 0.16 -30.17 10.30
C ARG A 242 1.09 -29.13 10.95
N ALA A 243 2.21 -29.61 11.51
CA ALA A 243 3.30 -28.73 11.94
C ALA A 243 4.29 -28.53 10.82
N LEU A 244 4.77 -27.32 10.67
CA LEU A 244 5.94 -26.99 9.87
C LEU A 244 7.00 -26.36 10.77
N GLU A 245 8.26 -26.67 10.53
CA GLU A 245 9.38 -25.96 11.16
C GLU A 245 9.61 -24.61 10.48
N ASP A 246 10.14 -23.65 11.23
CA ASP A 246 10.44 -22.31 10.75
C ASP A 246 11.37 -22.37 9.51
N ALA A 247 10.93 -21.69 8.45
CA ALA A 247 11.53 -21.80 7.12
C ALA A 247 12.71 -20.84 6.86
N GLY A 248 13.34 -20.24 7.87
CA GLY A 248 14.60 -19.48 7.72
C GLY A 248 14.43 -18.00 7.40
N ASP A 249 15.19 -17.45 6.42
CA ASP A 249 15.24 -16.01 6.11
C ASP A 249 13.90 -15.43 5.71
N LEU A 250 13.27 -14.75 6.69
CA LEU A 250 11.93 -14.19 6.58
C LEU A 250 11.84 -13.06 5.53
N ASP A 251 12.83 -12.18 5.48
CA ASP A 251 12.81 -11.05 4.53
C ASP A 251 12.90 -11.54 3.08
N ARG A 252 13.68 -12.59 2.84
CA ARG A 252 13.77 -13.25 1.54
C ARG A 252 12.44 -13.93 1.18
N ARG A 253 11.81 -14.59 2.15
CA ARG A 253 10.50 -15.24 1.99
C ARG A 253 9.42 -14.23 1.62
N ILE A 254 9.32 -13.11 2.34
CA ILE A 254 8.35 -12.04 2.08
C ILE A 254 8.58 -11.46 0.68
N ALA A 255 9.81 -11.12 0.32
CA ALA A 255 10.14 -10.56 -0.99
C ALA A 255 9.73 -11.49 -2.14
N ALA A 256 9.88 -12.79 -1.99
CA ALA A 256 9.51 -13.79 -3.00
C ALA A 256 7.99 -13.96 -3.20
N THR A 257 7.15 -13.47 -2.27
CA THR A 257 5.70 -13.65 -2.32
C THR A 257 4.92 -12.44 -2.81
N VAL A 258 5.56 -11.29 -3.03
CA VAL A 258 4.89 -10.02 -3.40
C VAL A 258 4.07 -10.15 -4.69
N ASP A 259 4.65 -10.76 -5.72
CA ASP A 259 3.97 -10.94 -7.01
C ASP A 259 2.78 -11.90 -6.89
N PHE A 260 2.89 -12.90 -6.02
CA PHE A 260 1.77 -13.80 -5.74
C PHE A 260 0.62 -13.07 -5.04
N VAL A 261 0.93 -12.21 -4.05
CA VAL A 261 -0.09 -11.37 -3.40
C VAL A 261 -0.82 -10.54 -4.43
N LYS A 262 -0.10 -9.83 -5.28
CA LYS A 262 -0.68 -8.99 -6.32
C LYS A 262 -1.61 -9.75 -7.28
N ASN A 263 -1.23 -10.95 -7.65
CA ASN A 263 -1.91 -11.67 -8.72
C ASN A 263 -2.97 -12.67 -8.20
N HIS A 264 -2.84 -13.17 -6.95
CA HIS A 264 -3.64 -14.29 -6.48
C HIS A 264 -4.28 -14.11 -5.11
N ILE A 265 -4.04 -13.01 -4.38
CA ILE A 265 -4.63 -12.77 -3.07
C ILE A 265 -5.66 -11.64 -3.14
N LEU A 266 -6.83 -11.88 -2.57
CA LEU A 266 -7.87 -10.88 -2.34
C LEU A 266 -8.19 -10.82 -0.84
N PHE A 267 -8.22 -9.62 -0.29
CA PHE A 267 -8.51 -9.38 1.12
C PHE A 267 -10.00 -9.04 1.34
N ASN A 268 -10.54 -9.37 2.51
CA ASN A 268 -11.91 -9.06 2.85
C ASN A 268 -12.06 -7.56 3.13
N GLU A 269 -12.90 -6.87 2.35
CA GLU A 269 -13.11 -5.44 2.48
C GLU A 269 -13.80 -5.05 3.80
N ARG A 270 -14.76 -5.84 4.29
CA ARG A 270 -15.49 -5.55 5.53
C ARG A 270 -14.65 -5.72 6.79
N GLU A 271 -13.83 -6.77 6.82
CA GLU A 271 -13.03 -7.10 8.00
C GLU A 271 -11.96 -6.04 8.32
N ILE A 272 -11.65 -5.13 7.39
CA ILE A 272 -10.70 -4.04 7.65
C ILE A 272 -11.24 -3.07 8.70
N SER A 273 -12.54 -2.80 8.70
CA SER A 273 -13.18 -1.84 9.60
C SER A 273 -13.87 -2.47 10.82
N GLU A 274 -14.30 -3.73 10.73
CA GLU A 274 -15.22 -4.35 11.69
C GLU A 274 -14.61 -5.54 12.44
N GLY A 275 -13.55 -6.18 11.95
CA GLY A 275 -13.01 -7.43 12.52
C GLY A 275 -12.04 -7.23 13.68
N VAL A 276 -12.14 -8.07 14.70
CA VAL A 276 -11.18 -8.14 15.81
C VAL A 276 -9.94 -8.93 15.36
N GLY A 277 -8.80 -8.24 15.23
CA GLY A 277 -7.53 -8.84 14.80
C GLY A 277 -7.20 -8.64 13.32
N TYR A 278 -8.19 -8.61 12.43
CA TYR A 278 -7.99 -8.35 11.01
C TYR A 278 -7.47 -6.93 10.73
N PRO A 279 -8.01 -5.86 11.34
CA PRO A 279 -7.44 -4.51 11.20
C PRO A 279 -5.97 -4.43 11.63
N ALA A 280 -5.61 -5.08 12.74
CA ALA A 280 -4.23 -5.13 13.22
C ALA A 280 -3.31 -5.89 12.25
N PHE A 281 -3.81 -6.98 11.66
CA PHE A 281 -3.10 -7.73 10.63
C PHE A 281 -2.86 -6.86 9.38
N MET A 282 -3.88 -6.18 8.88
CA MET A 282 -3.76 -5.31 7.71
C MET A 282 -2.82 -4.12 7.97
N ALA A 283 -2.92 -3.50 9.14
CA ALA A 283 -1.99 -2.44 9.54
C ALA A 283 -0.54 -2.96 9.58
N GLY A 284 -0.29 -4.12 10.19
CA GLY A 284 1.04 -4.74 10.22
C GLY A 284 1.56 -5.13 8.82
N LEU A 285 0.67 -5.58 7.93
CA LEU A 285 1.01 -5.89 6.55
C LEU A 285 1.41 -4.63 5.76
N LEU A 286 0.64 -3.55 5.91
CA LEU A 286 0.89 -2.27 5.24
C LEU A 286 2.06 -1.49 5.85
N ASP A 287 2.42 -1.72 7.11
CA ASP A 287 3.54 -1.08 7.80
C ASP A 287 4.88 -1.84 7.64
N TYR A 288 4.85 -3.03 7.06
CA TYR A 288 6.05 -3.85 6.89
C TYR A 288 7.10 -3.16 6.02
N SER A 289 8.32 -3.10 6.53
CA SER A 289 9.52 -2.74 5.77
C SER A 289 10.65 -3.75 6.05
N LYS A 290 11.54 -3.96 5.08
CA LYS A 290 12.68 -4.86 5.25
C LYS A 290 13.51 -4.44 6.46
N GLY A 291 13.72 -5.37 7.39
CA GLY A 291 14.45 -5.13 8.64
C GLY A 291 13.64 -4.41 9.73
N SER A 292 12.32 -4.19 9.54
CA SER A 292 11.46 -3.66 10.60
C SER A 292 11.17 -4.70 11.68
N GLU A 293 10.84 -4.21 12.88
CA GLU A 293 10.36 -5.09 13.97
C GLU A 293 8.94 -5.60 13.73
N ASN A 294 8.11 -4.84 12.98
CA ASN A 294 6.71 -5.18 12.66
C ASN A 294 6.64 -6.03 11.38
N ARG A 295 6.96 -7.32 11.48
CA ARG A 295 7.01 -8.24 10.34
C ARG A 295 6.08 -9.44 10.45
N GLU A 296 5.34 -9.55 11.54
CA GLU A 296 4.59 -10.76 11.88
C GLU A 296 3.45 -11.04 10.89
N ALA A 297 2.68 -10.00 10.49
CA ALA A 297 1.63 -10.13 9.49
C ALA A 297 2.17 -10.59 8.13
N SER A 298 3.28 -10.00 7.70
CA SER A 298 3.96 -10.37 6.44
C SER A 298 4.56 -11.76 6.51
N ALA A 299 5.05 -12.16 7.68
CA ALA A 299 5.59 -13.50 7.93
C ALA A 299 4.54 -14.58 7.75
N VAL A 300 3.42 -14.45 8.45
CA VAL A 300 2.34 -15.46 8.37
C VAL A 300 1.72 -15.52 6.98
N LEU A 301 1.52 -14.36 6.30
CA LEU A 301 1.04 -14.32 4.93
C LEU A 301 2.02 -15.00 3.95
N SER A 302 3.32 -14.72 4.07
CA SER A 302 4.33 -15.34 3.21
C SER A 302 4.44 -16.84 3.44
N GLY A 303 4.29 -17.32 4.67
CA GLY A 303 4.24 -18.75 4.99
C GLY A 303 3.01 -19.43 4.39
N PHE A 304 1.82 -18.81 4.52
CA PHE A 304 0.61 -19.25 3.85
C PHE A 304 0.82 -19.39 2.34
N ILE A 305 1.38 -18.36 1.70
CA ILE A 305 1.61 -18.36 0.24
C ILE A 305 2.56 -19.48 -0.16
N GLN A 306 3.69 -19.64 0.52
CA GLN A 306 4.62 -20.74 0.21
C GLN A 306 3.95 -22.10 0.35
N PHE A 307 3.13 -22.29 1.38
CA PHE A 307 2.39 -23.51 1.56
C PHE A 307 1.43 -23.76 0.40
N VAL A 308 0.59 -22.80 0.03
CA VAL A 308 -0.42 -22.98 -1.03
C VAL A 308 0.22 -23.09 -2.41
N VAL A 309 1.33 -22.43 -2.69
CA VAL A 309 2.10 -22.58 -3.94
C VAL A 309 2.66 -23.99 -4.05
N LYS A 310 3.21 -24.52 -2.95
CA LYS A 310 3.79 -25.86 -2.94
C LYS A 310 2.76 -26.99 -3.02
N PHE A 311 1.58 -26.79 -2.41
CA PHE A 311 0.59 -27.86 -2.24
C PHE A 311 -0.81 -27.51 -2.76
N GLY A 312 -1.03 -26.30 -3.25
CA GLY A 312 -2.35 -25.72 -3.48
C GLY A 312 -2.80 -25.59 -4.95
N PHE A 313 -1.92 -25.70 -5.94
CA PHE A 313 -2.27 -25.57 -7.37
C PHE A 313 -2.27 -26.89 -8.16
N SER A 314 -1.87 -27.99 -7.55
CA SER A 314 -1.94 -29.28 -8.23
C SER A 314 -3.39 -29.83 -8.13
N ASP A 315 -4.12 -29.73 -9.23
CA ASP A 315 -5.34 -30.53 -9.49
C ASP A 315 -5.00 -32.01 -9.78
N GLU A 316 -3.94 -32.51 -9.16
CA GLU A 316 -3.67 -33.93 -9.25
C GLU A 316 -4.55 -34.71 -8.27
N THR A 317 -5.66 -35.16 -8.80
CA THR A 317 -6.32 -36.38 -8.35
C THR A 317 -5.32 -37.54 -8.45
N GLY A 318 -4.79 -37.96 -7.30
CA GLY A 318 -4.21 -39.25 -7.10
C GLY A 318 -2.78 -39.45 -7.58
N VAL A 319 -1.85 -39.45 -6.63
CA VAL A 319 -0.94 -40.61 -6.42
C VAL A 319 -0.49 -40.55 -4.97
N THR A 320 -0.96 -41.49 -4.19
CA THR A 320 -0.46 -41.88 -2.88
C THR A 320 0.92 -42.52 -3.08
N GLY A 321 1.98 -41.77 -2.81
CA GLY A 321 3.29 -42.32 -2.58
C GLY A 321 3.51 -42.42 -1.08
N GLU A 322 3.21 -43.57 -0.49
CA GLU A 322 3.72 -43.92 0.84
C GLU A 322 5.24 -44.03 0.74
N PRO A 323 6.00 -43.46 1.68
CA PRO A 323 7.42 -43.81 1.80
C PRO A 323 7.51 -45.21 2.33
N THR A 324 8.04 -46.12 1.54
CA THR A 324 8.44 -47.46 1.99
C THR A 324 9.64 -47.30 2.95
N ASP A 325 9.44 -47.69 4.21
CA ASP A 325 10.47 -47.96 5.17
C ASP A 325 11.43 -49.02 4.61
N SER A 326 12.70 -48.67 4.59
CA SER A 326 13.82 -49.63 4.57
C SER A 326 15.04 -49.05 5.29
#